data_d952c6c64cd8fbf323a2f1391a2d795a
#
_entry.id   d952c6c64cd8fbf323a2f1391a2d795a
#
_cell.length_a   1.000
_cell.length_b   1.000
_cell.length_c   1.000
_cell.angle_alpha   90.00
_cell.angle_beta   90.00
_cell.angle_gamma   90.00
#
_symmetry.space_group_name_H-M   'P 1'
#
loop_
_entity.id
_entity.type
_entity.pdbx_description
1 polymer ?
#
loop_
_entity_poly.entity_id
_entity_poly.type
_entity_poly.pdbx_seq_one_letter_code
_entity_poly.pdbx_strand_id
1 'polypeptide(L)'
;MDTLLLARLQFATTTSIHFLFVVVTLGLVTLLVGMQAAWVLTGNPKWERLTRYWGQLYVINYVLGIATGLVMEFQFGLNWSGLSRYVGNVFGAPLAIETLVAFFLESTFLGMWIFGWHRLGKGVHLALLWGVAITAYASAFWIMVANSWLQNPVGYEVRDGIAHLTDFGALLTNPSLGMALGHVVSAALLVGGMLMAAVSAGHLIRRTPDFALFRTSLRIGLITAALAITMVQGFGFAQFGPVGSVQPTKFGGDNPESRALIAEWTTRFGPGDYTPPALASVGLGFMILIGFTLGCVWLLLPLLYRDWIIRLRFPLWLILLGLPLPFVAVILGWISREVGRQPWVAYGLLRTEQAVSPVSAPLMLTSLIGFSLLLGTLAVTNWVLLARHARRGAADPALGRPPAPPSEPAHPEPALI
;
A
#
# COMPACT_ATOMS: atom_id res chain seq x y z
N MET A 1 10.76 -28.78 8.91
CA MET A 1 10.11 -27.49 9.22
C MET A 1 8.61 -27.69 9.20
N ASP A 2 7.90 -26.99 10.07
CA ASP A 2 6.45 -27.04 10.13
C ASP A 2 5.83 -26.32 8.91
N THR A 3 4.90 -26.98 8.20
CA THR A 3 4.22 -26.44 7.02
C THR A 3 3.45 -25.17 7.34
N LEU A 4 2.84 -25.09 8.53
CA LEU A 4 2.14 -23.88 9.00
C LEU A 4 3.09 -22.69 9.11
N LEU A 5 4.28 -22.89 9.71
CA LEU A 5 5.28 -21.82 9.81
C LEU A 5 5.74 -21.34 8.44
N LEU A 6 5.98 -22.25 7.50
CA LEU A 6 6.39 -21.91 6.13
C LEU A 6 5.30 -21.11 5.41
N ALA A 7 4.03 -21.50 5.52
CA ALA A 7 2.90 -20.77 4.94
C ALA A 7 2.76 -19.35 5.53
N ARG A 8 2.91 -19.22 6.86
CA ARG A 8 2.90 -17.91 7.53
C ARG A 8 4.04 -17.02 7.08
N LEU A 9 5.27 -17.54 6.98
CA LEU A 9 6.44 -16.78 6.52
C LEU A 9 6.26 -16.33 5.08
N GLN A 10 5.74 -17.20 4.21
CA GLN A 10 5.48 -16.86 2.82
C GLN A 10 4.45 -15.73 2.72
N PHE A 11 3.31 -15.84 3.38
CA PHE A 11 2.30 -14.80 3.37
C PHE A 11 2.83 -13.49 3.95
N ALA A 12 3.53 -13.52 5.09
CA ALA A 12 4.11 -12.33 5.71
C ALA A 12 5.10 -11.62 4.78
N THR A 13 5.99 -12.37 4.11
CA THR A 13 7.00 -11.81 3.20
C THR A 13 6.34 -11.20 1.96
N THR A 14 5.46 -11.96 1.30
CA THR A 14 4.85 -11.52 0.05
C THR A 14 3.90 -10.35 0.26
N THR A 15 3.07 -10.39 1.30
CA THR A 15 2.16 -9.29 1.66
C THR A 15 2.94 -8.02 2.03
N SER A 16 4.00 -8.15 2.83
CA SER A 16 4.83 -6.99 3.21
C SER A 16 5.47 -6.34 2.00
N ILE A 17 6.02 -7.13 1.08
CA ILE A 17 6.62 -6.60 -0.15
C ILE A 17 5.55 -5.91 -1.01
N HIS A 18 4.42 -6.57 -1.27
CA HIS A 18 3.34 -6.00 -2.06
C HIS A 18 2.80 -4.69 -1.44
N PHE A 19 2.62 -4.66 -0.13
CA PHE A 19 2.08 -3.48 0.54
C PHE A 19 2.96 -2.24 0.41
N LEU A 20 4.29 -2.39 0.28
CA LEU A 20 5.19 -1.27 -0.02
C LEU A 20 4.87 -0.61 -1.37
N PHE A 21 4.47 -1.38 -2.38
CA PHE A 21 4.03 -0.83 -3.67
C PHE A 21 2.68 -0.13 -3.54
N VAL A 22 1.74 -0.73 -2.80
CA VAL A 22 0.39 -0.19 -2.61
C VAL A 22 0.42 1.20 -1.97
N VAL A 23 1.18 1.38 -0.88
CA VAL A 23 1.22 2.68 -0.18
C VAL A 23 1.88 3.77 -1.02
N VAL A 24 2.87 3.44 -1.86
CA VAL A 24 3.46 4.38 -2.81
C VAL A 24 2.46 4.72 -3.92
N THR A 25 1.74 3.72 -4.46
CA THR A 25 0.72 3.91 -5.51
C THR A 25 -0.37 4.86 -5.04
N LEU A 26 -1.05 4.56 -3.93
CA LEU A 26 -2.15 5.37 -3.41
C LEU A 26 -1.69 6.79 -3.01
N GLY A 27 -0.52 6.90 -2.38
CA GLY A 27 0.02 8.19 -1.98
C GLY A 27 0.39 9.07 -3.17
N LEU A 28 1.09 8.53 -4.16
CA LEU A 28 1.51 9.32 -5.33
C LEU A 28 0.37 9.65 -6.27
N VAL A 29 -0.60 8.76 -6.52
CA VAL A 29 -1.72 9.04 -7.43
C VAL A 29 -2.53 10.23 -6.94
N THR A 30 -2.76 10.33 -5.64
CA THR A 30 -3.48 11.47 -5.04
C THR A 30 -2.74 12.79 -5.29
N LEU A 31 -1.43 12.81 -5.08
CA LEU A 31 -0.60 13.99 -5.33
C LEU A 31 -0.56 14.35 -6.83
N LEU A 32 -0.51 13.33 -7.71
CA LEU A 32 -0.54 13.51 -9.16
C LEU A 32 -1.85 14.13 -9.63
N VAL A 33 -2.98 13.65 -9.14
CA VAL A 33 -4.30 14.25 -9.45
C VAL A 33 -4.32 15.73 -9.08
N GLY A 34 -3.82 16.09 -7.88
CA GLY A 34 -3.73 17.49 -7.46
C GLY A 34 -2.82 18.34 -8.36
N MET A 35 -1.64 17.82 -8.73
CA MET A 35 -0.71 18.53 -9.60
C MET A 35 -1.27 18.68 -11.02
N GLN A 36 -1.88 17.64 -11.58
CA GLN A 36 -2.47 17.72 -12.92
C GLN A 36 -3.72 18.61 -12.93
N ALA A 37 -4.55 18.59 -11.91
CA ALA A 37 -5.66 19.53 -11.78
C ALA A 37 -5.17 20.98 -11.73
N ALA A 38 -4.11 21.26 -10.97
CA ALA A 38 -3.48 22.58 -10.96
C ALA A 38 -2.96 23.00 -12.36
N TRP A 39 -2.40 22.06 -13.14
CA TRP A 39 -2.00 22.32 -14.53
C TRP A 39 -3.20 22.65 -15.42
N VAL A 40 -4.27 21.87 -15.35
CA VAL A 40 -5.48 22.11 -16.16
C VAL A 40 -6.12 23.45 -15.83
N LEU A 41 -6.23 23.78 -14.55
CA LEU A 41 -6.89 25.00 -14.08
C LEU A 41 -6.07 26.28 -14.32
N THR A 42 -4.75 26.20 -14.18
CA THR A 42 -3.89 27.41 -14.23
C THR A 42 -3.17 27.57 -15.58
N GLY A 43 -3.07 26.50 -16.36
CA GLY A 43 -2.26 26.48 -17.60
C GLY A 43 -0.74 26.59 -17.36
N ASN A 44 -0.29 26.68 -16.10
CA ASN A 44 1.12 26.93 -15.77
C ASN A 44 1.98 25.70 -16.08
N PRO A 45 3.02 25.80 -16.95
CA PRO A 45 3.85 24.67 -17.38
C PRO A 45 4.66 24.03 -16.23
N LYS A 46 4.82 24.73 -15.11
CA LYS A 46 5.46 24.16 -13.92
C LYS A 46 4.68 22.93 -13.42
N TRP A 47 3.35 22.99 -13.39
CA TRP A 47 2.51 21.90 -12.92
C TRP A 47 2.54 20.71 -13.89
N GLU A 48 2.62 20.97 -15.19
CA GLU A 48 2.83 19.91 -16.19
C GLU A 48 4.15 19.17 -15.95
N ARG A 49 5.26 19.91 -15.75
CA ARG A 49 6.57 19.31 -15.47
C ARG A 49 6.56 18.48 -14.17
N LEU A 50 5.89 18.99 -13.15
CA LEU A 50 5.69 18.25 -11.88
C LEU A 50 4.92 16.96 -12.12
N THR A 51 3.80 17.02 -12.83
CA THR A 51 2.97 15.86 -13.15
C THR A 51 3.75 14.81 -13.94
N ARG A 52 4.52 15.22 -14.97
CA ARG A 52 5.33 14.30 -15.75
C ARG A 52 6.42 13.63 -14.93
N TYR A 53 7.14 14.39 -14.12
CA TYR A 53 8.23 13.86 -13.30
C TYR A 53 7.72 12.85 -12.25
N TRP A 54 6.75 13.25 -11.43
CA TRP A 54 6.19 12.38 -10.41
C TRP A 54 5.35 11.25 -11.02
N GLY A 55 4.69 11.50 -12.14
CA GLY A 55 3.95 10.50 -12.90
C GLY A 55 4.86 9.39 -13.42
N GLN A 56 6.08 9.70 -13.84
CA GLN A 56 7.03 8.67 -14.25
C GLN A 56 7.43 7.76 -13.09
N LEU A 57 7.67 8.31 -11.91
CA LEU A 57 7.97 7.52 -10.71
C LEU A 57 6.75 6.67 -10.29
N TYR A 58 5.56 7.23 -10.40
CA TYR A 58 4.31 6.51 -10.18
C TYR A 58 4.16 5.31 -11.12
N VAL A 59 4.34 5.51 -12.43
CA VAL A 59 4.21 4.45 -13.44
C VAL A 59 5.21 3.31 -13.19
N ILE A 60 6.46 3.62 -12.84
CA ILE A 60 7.47 2.60 -12.50
C ILE A 60 6.98 1.76 -11.33
N ASN A 61 6.56 2.39 -10.24
CA ASN A 61 6.07 1.69 -9.05
C ASN A 61 4.81 0.88 -9.36
N TYR A 62 3.88 1.45 -10.11
CA TYR A 62 2.61 0.82 -10.42
C TYR A 62 2.78 -0.45 -11.26
N VAL A 63 3.55 -0.40 -12.35
CA VAL A 63 3.73 -1.55 -13.25
C VAL A 63 4.36 -2.75 -12.54
N LEU A 64 5.33 -2.49 -11.66
CA LEU A 64 5.93 -3.55 -10.85
C LEU A 64 5.01 -3.99 -9.71
N GLY A 65 4.23 -3.07 -9.16
CA GLY A 65 3.22 -3.34 -8.12
C GLY A 65 2.12 -4.29 -8.59
N ILE A 66 1.62 -4.11 -9.82
CA ILE A 66 0.65 -5.03 -10.45
C ILE A 66 1.14 -6.48 -10.41
N ALA A 67 2.38 -6.72 -10.84
CA ALA A 67 2.95 -8.06 -10.86
C ALA A 67 2.99 -8.69 -9.45
N THR A 68 3.27 -7.89 -8.42
CA THR A 68 3.25 -8.38 -7.03
C THR A 68 1.83 -8.65 -6.53
N GLY A 69 0.83 -7.86 -6.92
CA GLY A 69 -0.57 -8.07 -6.59
C GLY A 69 -1.12 -9.37 -7.16
N LEU A 70 -0.83 -9.63 -8.43
CA LEU A 70 -1.25 -10.86 -9.09
C LEU A 70 -0.70 -12.11 -8.37
N VAL A 71 0.54 -12.06 -7.89
CA VAL A 71 1.13 -13.14 -7.09
C VAL A 71 0.38 -13.35 -5.77
N MET A 72 -0.13 -12.28 -5.15
CA MET A 72 -0.90 -12.39 -3.90
C MET A 72 -2.22 -13.16 -4.10
N GLU A 73 -2.92 -12.94 -5.21
CA GLU A 73 -4.15 -13.66 -5.53
C GLU A 73 -3.93 -15.18 -5.65
N PHE A 74 -2.83 -15.60 -6.29
CA PHE A 74 -2.51 -17.03 -6.42
C PHE A 74 -2.27 -17.72 -5.07
N GLN A 75 -1.81 -17.02 -4.04
CA GLN A 75 -1.53 -17.63 -2.73
C GLN A 75 -2.79 -18.14 -2.03
N PHE A 76 -3.95 -17.54 -2.26
CA PHE A 76 -5.21 -18.01 -1.69
C PHE A 76 -5.53 -19.43 -2.13
N GLY A 77 -5.29 -19.77 -3.39
CA GLY A 77 -5.48 -21.13 -3.91
C GLY A 77 -4.32 -22.09 -3.59
N LEU A 78 -3.08 -21.62 -3.62
CA LEU A 78 -1.90 -22.44 -3.46
C LEU A 78 -1.61 -22.82 -2.01
N ASN A 79 -1.54 -21.84 -1.11
CA ASN A 79 -1.05 -22.05 0.26
C ASN A 79 -2.14 -21.96 1.32
N TRP A 80 -3.29 -21.36 0.98
CA TRP A 80 -4.38 -21.09 1.88
C TRP A 80 -5.72 -21.63 1.38
N SER A 81 -5.71 -22.83 0.75
CA SER A 81 -6.92 -23.44 0.17
C SER A 81 -8.00 -23.75 1.20
N GLY A 82 -7.64 -24.03 2.46
CA GLY A 82 -8.59 -24.20 3.54
C GLY A 82 -9.32 -22.89 3.86
N LEU A 83 -8.62 -21.74 3.85
CA LEU A 83 -9.24 -20.43 3.96
C LEU A 83 -10.16 -20.17 2.77
N SER A 84 -9.67 -20.32 1.54
CA SER A 84 -10.47 -20.08 0.32
C SER A 84 -11.74 -20.91 0.28
N ARG A 85 -11.67 -22.16 0.72
CA ARG A 85 -12.86 -23.02 0.85
C ARG A 85 -13.84 -22.52 1.91
N TYR A 86 -13.33 -22.07 3.07
CA TYR A 86 -14.18 -21.65 4.19
C TYR A 86 -14.90 -20.31 3.90
N VAL A 87 -14.21 -19.35 3.29
CA VAL A 87 -14.72 -17.97 3.07
C VAL A 87 -15.13 -17.67 1.64
N GLY A 88 -15.05 -18.63 0.71
CA GLY A 88 -15.31 -18.40 -0.72
C GLY A 88 -16.69 -17.80 -1.00
N ASN A 89 -17.72 -18.18 -0.24
CA ASN A 89 -19.06 -17.63 -0.37
C ASN A 89 -19.25 -16.25 0.30
N VAL A 90 -18.24 -15.76 1.03
CA VAL A 90 -18.21 -14.39 1.60
C VAL A 90 -17.36 -13.48 0.74
N PHE A 91 -16.17 -13.94 0.36
CA PHE A 91 -15.15 -13.12 -0.33
C PHE A 91 -15.24 -13.18 -1.84
N GLY A 92 -15.91 -14.17 -2.42
CA GLY A 92 -15.97 -14.32 -3.88
C GLY A 92 -16.42 -13.05 -4.59
N ALA A 93 -17.48 -12.40 -4.10
CA ALA A 93 -17.97 -11.15 -4.69
C ALA A 93 -16.98 -9.96 -4.50
N PRO A 94 -16.49 -9.64 -3.28
CA PRO A 94 -15.50 -8.60 -3.07
C PRO A 94 -14.22 -8.75 -3.90
N LEU A 95 -13.61 -9.94 -3.93
CA LEU A 95 -12.40 -10.20 -4.68
C LEU A 95 -12.63 -10.21 -6.19
N ALA A 96 -13.77 -10.72 -6.67
CA ALA A 96 -14.13 -10.65 -8.08
C ALA A 96 -14.34 -9.19 -8.56
N ILE A 97 -14.98 -8.35 -7.74
CA ILE A 97 -15.16 -6.93 -8.04
C ILE A 97 -13.78 -6.24 -8.05
N GLU A 98 -12.92 -6.53 -7.09
CA GLU A 98 -11.56 -6.00 -7.03
C GLU A 98 -10.80 -6.33 -8.31
N THR A 99 -10.70 -7.62 -8.65
CA THR A 99 -9.92 -8.08 -9.81
C THR A 99 -10.51 -7.62 -11.13
N LEU A 100 -11.83 -7.84 -11.36
CA LEU A 100 -12.45 -7.58 -12.66
C LEU A 100 -12.71 -6.10 -12.91
N VAL A 101 -13.10 -5.35 -11.89
CA VAL A 101 -13.48 -3.94 -12.04
C VAL A 101 -12.31 -3.03 -11.73
N ALA A 102 -11.74 -3.12 -10.52
CA ALA A 102 -10.70 -2.20 -10.12
C ALA A 102 -9.43 -2.40 -10.96
N PHE A 103 -8.86 -3.59 -10.97
CA PHE A 103 -7.61 -3.89 -11.66
C PHE A 103 -7.66 -3.65 -13.18
N PHE A 104 -8.68 -4.18 -13.89
CA PHE A 104 -8.77 -4.01 -15.34
C PHE A 104 -9.07 -2.57 -15.74
N LEU A 105 -9.97 -1.88 -15.04
CA LEU A 105 -10.25 -0.47 -15.33
C LEU A 105 -9.05 0.41 -14.99
N GLU A 106 -8.37 0.16 -13.87
CA GLU A 106 -7.19 0.92 -13.48
C GLU A 106 -6.07 0.81 -14.52
N SER A 107 -5.77 -0.41 -14.96
CA SER A 107 -4.76 -0.66 -16.00
C SER A 107 -5.14 0.00 -17.34
N THR A 108 -6.43 -0.04 -17.69
CA THR A 108 -6.95 0.60 -18.91
C THR A 108 -6.82 2.12 -18.85
N PHE A 109 -7.30 2.74 -17.76
CA PHE A 109 -7.20 4.19 -17.57
C PHE A 109 -5.75 4.66 -17.52
N LEU A 110 -4.88 3.91 -16.84
CA LEU A 110 -3.46 4.23 -16.78
C LEU A 110 -2.80 4.14 -18.16
N GLY A 111 -3.08 3.10 -18.93
CA GLY A 111 -2.59 2.97 -20.29
C GLY A 111 -3.02 4.15 -21.16
N MET A 112 -4.32 4.51 -21.13
CA MET A 112 -4.82 5.68 -21.85
C MET A 112 -4.19 6.98 -21.34
N TRP A 113 -3.93 7.14 -20.06
CA TRP A 113 -3.26 8.30 -19.50
C TRP A 113 -1.80 8.40 -19.95
N ILE A 114 -1.04 7.29 -19.91
CA ILE A 114 0.38 7.26 -20.35
C ILE A 114 0.53 7.64 -21.83
N PHE A 115 -0.34 7.10 -22.71
CA PHE A 115 -0.25 7.31 -24.16
C PHE A 115 -1.07 8.51 -24.66
N GLY A 116 -1.84 9.15 -23.77
CA GLY A 116 -2.77 10.23 -24.09
C GLY A 116 -2.17 11.64 -24.13
N TRP A 117 -0.92 11.84 -23.67
CA TRP A 117 -0.32 13.17 -23.44
C TRP A 117 -0.43 14.15 -24.62
N HIS A 118 -0.26 13.68 -25.86
CA HIS A 118 -0.31 14.52 -27.05
C HIS A 118 -1.55 14.28 -27.93
N ARG A 119 -2.46 13.41 -27.47
CA ARG A 119 -3.64 12.99 -28.24
C ARG A 119 -4.95 13.45 -27.62
N LEU A 120 -4.96 13.69 -26.34
CA LEU A 120 -6.17 14.01 -25.58
C LEU A 120 -6.17 15.46 -25.09
N GLY A 121 -7.34 16.05 -25.04
CA GLY A 121 -7.51 17.35 -24.38
C GLY A 121 -7.20 17.25 -22.88
N LYS A 122 -6.67 18.32 -22.29
CA LYS A 122 -6.21 18.37 -20.89
C LYS A 122 -7.27 17.89 -19.89
N GLY A 123 -8.55 18.22 -20.11
CA GLY A 123 -9.65 17.81 -19.23
C GLY A 123 -9.90 16.30 -19.27
N VAL A 124 -9.93 15.69 -20.46
CA VAL A 124 -10.08 14.24 -20.63
C VAL A 124 -8.88 13.51 -20.04
N HIS A 125 -7.68 14.03 -20.26
CA HIS A 125 -6.45 13.45 -19.70
C HIS A 125 -6.43 13.48 -18.15
N LEU A 126 -6.96 14.56 -17.54
CA LEU A 126 -7.16 14.63 -16.10
C LEU A 126 -8.25 13.65 -15.63
N ALA A 127 -9.35 13.49 -16.36
CA ALA A 127 -10.41 12.55 -16.03
C ALA A 127 -9.89 11.10 -16.03
N LEU A 128 -8.98 10.75 -16.94
CA LEU A 128 -8.31 9.43 -16.91
C LEU A 128 -7.49 9.22 -15.64
N LEU A 129 -6.74 10.22 -15.19
CA LEU A 129 -5.98 10.11 -13.94
C LEU A 129 -6.90 10.03 -12.71
N TRP A 130 -8.05 10.70 -12.72
CA TRP A 130 -9.10 10.50 -11.72
C TRP A 130 -9.64 9.07 -11.76
N GLY A 131 -9.86 8.52 -12.98
CA GLY A 131 -10.25 7.12 -13.16
C GLY A 131 -9.24 6.17 -12.51
N VAL A 132 -7.94 6.36 -12.76
CA VAL A 132 -6.86 5.59 -12.12
C VAL A 132 -6.91 5.71 -10.59
N ALA A 133 -7.07 6.93 -10.07
CA ALA A 133 -7.13 7.13 -8.61
C ALA A 133 -8.34 6.44 -7.98
N ILE A 134 -9.54 6.62 -8.57
CA ILE A 134 -10.78 6.03 -8.06
C ILE A 134 -10.69 4.50 -8.05
N THR A 135 -10.18 3.89 -9.13
CA THR A 135 -10.05 2.43 -9.22
C THR A 135 -8.99 1.88 -8.26
N ALA A 136 -7.86 2.57 -8.08
CA ALA A 136 -6.86 2.20 -7.07
C ALA A 136 -7.42 2.23 -5.64
N TYR A 137 -8.17 3.27 -5.31
CA TYR A 137 -8.84 3.36 -3.99
C TYR A 137 -9.98 2.35 -3.85
N ALA A 138 -10.69 2.02 -4.93
CA ALA A 138 -11.73 0.98 -4.92
C ALA A 138 -11.11 -0.41 -4.68
N SER A 139 -9.96 -0.73 -5.29
CA SER A 139 -9.21 -1.95 -5.01
C SER A 139 -8.84 -2.03 -3.52
N ALA A 140 -8.20 -0.98 -2.98
CA ALA A 140 -7.86 -0.92 -1.56
C ALA A 140 -9.09 -1.08 -0.64
N PHE A 141 -10.24 -0.50 -1.01
CA PHE A 141 -11.48 -0.63 -0.28
C PHE A 141 -11.97 -2.07 -0.22
N TRP A 142 -12.03 -2.78 -1.35
CA TRP A 142 -12.52 -4.17 -1.39
C TRP A 142 -11.62 -5.13 -0.63
N ILE A 143 -10.30 -4.97 -0.73
CA ILE A 143 -9.35 -5.74 0.08
C ILE A 143 -9.54 -5.46 1.57
N MET A 144 -9.77 -4.20 1.96
CA MET A 144 -10.04 -3.85 3.36
C MET A 144 -11.39 -4.35 3.86
N VAL A 145 -12.40 -4.47 3.00
CA VAL A 145 -13.69 -5.13 3.32
C VAL A 145 -13.43 -6.59 3.69
N ALA A 146 -12.73 -7.34 2.84
CA ALA A 146 -12.39 -8.74 3.11
C ALA A 146 -11.53 -8.88 4.39
N ASN A 147 -10.50 -8.06 4.54
CA ASN A 147 -9.63 -8.08 5.73
C ASN A 147 -10.39 -7.73 7.01
N SER A 148 -11.30 -6.76 6.96
CA SER A 148 -12.10 -6.36 8.12
C SER A 148 -13.07 -7.45 8.55
N TRP A 149 -13.62 -8.22 7.61
CA TRP A 149 -14.41 -9.39 7.95
C TRP A 149 -13.57 -10.48 8.64
N LEU A 150 -12.34 -10.72 8.18
CA LEU A 150 -11.44 -11.65 8.88
C LEU A 150 -11.13 -11.21 10.32
N GLN A 151 -11.07 -9.90 10.56
CA GLN A 151 -10.87 -9.33 11.91
C GLN A 151 -12.14 -9.37 12.77
N ASN A 152 -13.30 -9.18 12.17
CA ASN A 152 -14.61 -9.11 12.82
C ASN A 152 -15.66 -9.71 11.89
N PRO A 153 -15.89 -11.04 11.92
CA PRO A 153 -16.88 -11.68 11.07
C PRO A 153 -18.30 -11.21 11.40
N VAL A 154 -19.01 -10.67 10.39
CA VAL A 154 -20.40 -10.17 10.48
C VAL A 154 -21.20 -10.56 9.24
N GLY A 155 -22.52 -10.61 9.33
CA GLY A 155 -23.43 -10.83 8.18
C GLY A 155 -23.25 -12.19 7.51
N TYR A 156 -22.94 -13.24 8.28
CA TYR A 156 -22.70 -14.58 7.78
C TYR A 156 -23.47 -15.64 8.59
N GLU A 157 -23.61 -16.80 8.01
CA GLU A 157 -23.95 -18.03 8.71
C GLU A 157 -23.02 -19.16 8.27
N VAL A 158 -22.83 -20.15 9.13
CA VAL A 158 -22.02 -21.34 8.81
C VAL A 158 -22.97 -22.49 8.45
N ARG A 159 -22.85 -23.01 7.22
CA ARG A 159 -23.54 -24.20 6.75
C ARG A 159 -22.51 -25.19 6.21
N ASP A 160 -22.60 -26.44 6.63
CA ASP A 160 -21.70 -27.53 6.21
C ASP A 160 -20.21 -27.19 6.37
N GLY A 161 -19.86 -26.43 7.43
CA GLY A 161 -18.48 -26.02 7.71
C GLY A 161 -17.93 -24.92 6.79
N ILE A 162 -18.80 -24.20 6.05
CA ILE A 162 -18.48 -23.11 5.14
C ILE A 162 -19.25 -21.86 5.58
N ALA A 163 -18.59 -20.71 5.57
CA ALA A 163 -19.22 -19.41 5.84
C ALA A 163 -19.96 -18.93 4.59
N HIS A 164 -21.24 -18.58 4.75
CA HIS A 164 -22.09 -18.03 3.70
C HIS A 164 -22.49 -16.62 4.06
N LEU A 165 -22.38 -15.69 3.13
CA LEU A 165 -22.82 -14.32 3.30
C LEU A 165 -24.33 -14.27 3.32
N THR A 166 -24.91 -13.68 4.37
CA THR A 166 -26.35 -13.49 4.55
C THR A 166 -26.75 -12.02 4.53
N ASP A 167 -25.81 -11.13 4.85
CA ASP A 167 -26.04 -9.68 4.85
C ASP A 167 -24.85 -8.94 4.26
N PHE A 168 -24.98 -8.52 3.00
CA PHE A 168 -23.96 -7.74 2.32
C PHE A 168 -23.82 -6.32 2.91
N GLY A 169 -24.89 -5.75 3.43
CA GLY A 169 -24.86 -4.46 4.10
C GLY A 169 -23.99 -4.48 5.36
N ALA A 170 -24.12 -5.52 6.19
CA ALA A 170 -23.28 -5.73 7.37
C ALA A 170 -21.79 -5.84 7.00
N LEU A 171 -21.48 -6.48 5.86
CA LEU A 171 -20.12 -6.56 5.37
C LEU A 171 -19.51 -5.17 5.10
N LEU A 172 -20.25 -4.29 4.44
CA LEU A 172 -19.81 -2.94 4.08
C LEU A 172 -19.81 -1.96 5.26
N THR A 173 -20.65 -2.20 6.27
CA THR A 173 -20.75 -1.39 7.49
C THR A 173 -20.00 -2.00 8.67
N ASN A 174 -19.07 -2.94 8.41
CA ASN A 174 -18.28 -3.58 9.45
C ASN A 174 -17.56 -2.53 10.31
N PRO A 175 -17.72 -2.54 11.65
CA PRO A 175 -17.08 -1.58 12.55
C PRO A 175 -15.56 -1.52 12.44
N SER A 176 -14.94 -2.62 12.01
CA SER A 176 -13.49 -2.70 11.80
C SER A 176 -13.01 -2.10 10.48
N LEU A 177 -13.92 -1.72 9.55
CA LEU A 177 -13.57 -1.27 8.20
C LEU A 177 -13.18 0.21 8.17
N GLY A 178 -14.08 1.10 8.61
CA GLY A 178 -13.94 2.54 8.35
C GLY A 178 -12.66 3.14 8.92
N MET A 179 -12.37 2.88 10.19
CA MET A 179 -11.17 3.40 10.86
C MET A 179 -9.89 2.77 10.30
N ALA A 180 -9.92 1.47 9.97
CA ALA A 180 -8.77 0.79 9.39
C ALA A 180 -8.48 1.29 7.96
N LEU A 181 -9.50 1.47 7.12
CA LEU A 181 -9.34 2.04 5.78
C LEU A 181 -8.80 3.47 5.86
N GLY A 182 -9.38 4.32 6.74
CA GLY A 182 -8.90 5.68 6.96
C GLY A 182 -7.43 5.71 7.40
N HIS A 183 -7.02 4.80 8.29
CA HIS A 183 -5.64 4.67 8.72
C HIS A 183 -4.70 4.28 7.56
N VAL A 184 -5.06 3.27 6.77
CA VAL A 184 -4.26 2.80 5.60
C VAL A 184 -4.13 3.88 4.54
N VAL A 185 -5.24 4.56 4.19
CA VAL A 185 -5.24 5.65 3.21
C VAL A 185 -4.36 6.82 3.68
N SER A 186 -4.49 7.19 4.95
CA SER A 186 -3.67 8.26 5.54
C SER A 186 -2.20 7.88 5.59
N ALA A 187 -1.88 6.61 5.89
CA ALA A 187 -0.51 6.10 5.87
C ALA A 187 0.08 6.13 4.44
N ALA A 188 -0.70 5.81 3.43
CA ALA A 188 -0.27 5.92 2.04
C ALA A 188 0.01 7.38 1.63
N LEU A 189 -0.81 8.33 2.05
CA LEU A 189 -0.56 9.77 1.86
C LEU A 189 0.71 10.23 2.58
N LEU A 190 0.95 9.73 3.80
CA LEU A 190 2.18 10.01 4.54
C LEU A 190 3.41 9.49 3.79
N VAL A 191 3.36 8.25 3.29
CA VAL A 191 4.44 7.66 2.47
C VAL A 191 4.67 8.48 1.20
N GLY A 192 3.62 8.81 0.44
CA GLY A 192 3.72 9.64 -0.78
C GLY A 192 4.30 11.02 -0.50
N GLY A 193 3.82 11.69 0.55
CA GLY A 193 4.32 13.00 0.99
C GLY A 193 5.78 12.96 1.42
N MET A 194 6.18 11.98 2.23
CA MET A 194 7.58 11.79 2.67
C MET A 194 8.50 11.41 1.51
N LEU A 195 8.06 10.56 0.59
CA LEU A 195 8.82 10.22 -0.61
C LEU A 195 9.06 11.46 -1.47
N MET A 196 8.01 12.27 -1.71
CA MET A 196 8.12 13.52 -2.45
C MET A 196 9.05 14.51 -1.75
N ALA A 197 8.94 14.66 -0.43
CA ALA A 197 9.79 15.54 0.35
C ALA A 197 11.26 15.07 0.35
N ALA A 198 11.52 13.78 0.52
CA ALA A 198 12.88 13.23 0.59
C ALA A 198 13.61 13.31 -0.74
N VAL A 199 12.96 12.95 -1.86
CA VAL A 199 13.53 13.11 -3.20
C VAL A 199 13.84 14.58 -3.47
N SER A 200 12.92 15.48 -3.12
CA SER A 200 13.12 16.92 -3.29
C SER A 200 14.27 17.45 -2.42
N ALA A 201 14.36 17.01 -1.17
CA ALA A 201 15.46 17.35 -0.26
C ALA A 201 16.81 16.93 -0.85
N GLY A 202 16.89 15.71 -1.42
CA GLY A 202 18.10 15.21 -2.09
C GLY A 202 18.56 16.11 -3.25
N HIS A 203 17.64 16.62 -4.06
CA HIS A 203 17.94 17.58 -5.14
C HIS A 203 18.37 18.96 -4.61
N LEU A 204 17.70 19.46 -3.58
CA LEU A 204 18.04 20.76 -2.98
C LEU A 204 19.39 20.73 -2.27
N ILE A 205 19.75 19.61 -1.62
CA ILE A 205 21.10 19.41 -1.03
C ILE A 205 22.16 19.45 -2.12
N ARG A 206 21.93 18.78 -3.26
CA ARG A 206 22.87 18.73 -4.40
C ARG A 206 22.87 19.99 -5.26
N ARG A 207 21.93 20.93 -5.05
CA ARG A 207 21.79 22.15 -5.83
C ARG A 207 21.59 21.89 -7.33
N THR A 208 20.73 20.93 -7.69
CA THR A 208 20.44 20.62 -9.08
C THR A 208 19.73 21.77 -9.81
N PRO A 209 19.78 21.84 -11.15
CA PRO A 209 19.20 22.96 -11.93
C PRO A 209 17.71 23.21 -11.69
N ASP A 210 16.93 22.17 -11.37
CA ASP A 210 15.46 22.24 -11.20
C ASP A 210 15.02 22.75 -9.81
N PHE A 211 15.75 23.71 -9.24
CA PHE A 211 15.50 24.23 -7.90
C PHE A 211 14.04 24.62 -7.62
N ALA A 212 13.41 25.37 -8.51
CA ALA A 212 12.04 25.85 -8.34
C ALA A 212 11.02 24.71 -8.31
N LEU A 213 11.26 23.65 -9.06
CA LEU A 213 10.42 22.45 -9.10
C LEU A 213 10.54 21.67 -7.79
N PHE A 214 11.76 21.36 -7.36
CA PHE A 214 11.99 20.60 -6.13
C PHE A 214 11.63 21.38 -4.85
N ARG A 215 11.79 22.71 -4.86
CA ARG A 215 11.24 23.58 -3.80
C ARG A 215 9.73 23.43 -3.69
N THR A 216 9.01 23.37 -4.81
CA THR A 216 7.56 23.21 -4.80
C THR A 216 7.17 21.79 -4.35
N SER A 217 7.83 20.75 -4.87
CA SER A 217 7.62 19.38 -4.45
C SER A 217 7.88 19.17 -2.95
N LEU A 218 8.96 19.77 -2.41
CA LEU A 218 9.27 19.72 -0.97
C LEU A 218 8.09 20.26 -0.14
N ARG A 219 7.54 21.42 -0.54
CA ARG A 219 6.42 22.03 0.16
C ARG A 219 5.16 21.17 0.10
N ILE A 220 4.81 20.67 -1.08
CA ILE A 220 3.67 19.76 -1.26
C ILE A 220 3.88 18.51 -0.39
N GLY A 221 5.05 17.87 -0.48
CA GLY A 221 5.35 16.65 0.25
C GLY A 221 5.28 16.83 1.77
N LEU A 222 5.88 17.90 2.32
CA LEU A 222 5.85 18.16 3.77
C LEU A 222 4.46 18.54 4.30
N ILE A 223 3.71 19.34 3.56
CA ILE A 223 2.34 19.69 3.95
C ILE A 223 1.46 18.42 3.94
N THR A 224 1.56 17.63 2.88
CA THR A 224 0.83 16.36 2.80
C THR A 224 1.23 15.41 3.94
N ALA A 225 2.53 15.26 4.22
CA ALA A 225 3.00 14.40 5.29
C ALA A 225 2.52 14.87 6.67
N ALA A 226 2.51 16.18 6.94
CA ALA A 226 2.04 16.74 8.20
C ALA A 226 0.54 16.52 8.41
N LEU A 227 -0.27 16.76 7.39
CA LEU A 227 -1.71 16.49 7.46
C LEU A 227 -1.99 14.99 7.58
N ALA A 228 -1.29 14.18 6.79
CA ALA A 228 -1.46 12.74 6.77
C ALA A 228 -1.09 12.09 8.11
N ILE A 229 0.02 12.49 8.76
CA ILE A 229 0.40 11.91 10.05
C ILE A 229 -0.63 12.19 11.14
N THR A 230 -1.26 13.36 11.12
CA THR A 230 -2.36 13.68 12.06
C THR A 230 -3.55 12.74 11.83
N MET A 231 -3.91 12.49 10.58
CA MET A 231 -4.99 11.55 10.23
C MET A 231 -4.61 10.11 10.59
N VAL A 232 -3.35 9.69 10.33
CA VAL A 232 -2.82 8.37 10.74
C VAL A 232 -2.97 8.16 12.24
N GLN A 233 -2.56 9.14 13.04
CA GLN A 233 -2.69 9.06 14.50
C GLN A 233 -4.16 9.06 14.92
N GLY A 234 -4.99 9.94 14.37
CA GLY A 234 -6.41 10.02 14.66
C GLY A 234 -7.15 8.71 14.39
N PHE A 235 -7.05 8.19 13.17
CA PHE A 235 -7.64 6.90 12.79
C PHE A 235 -7.00 5.73 13.55
N GLY A 236 -5.68 5.77 13.79
CA GLY A 236 -4.96 4.74 14.52
C GLY A 236 -5.47 4.59 15.95
N PHE A 237 -5.52 5.68 16.70
CA PHE A 237 -6.02 5.66 18.07
C PHE A 237 -7.52 5.36 18.17
N ALA A 238 -8.32 5.84 17.20
CA ALA A 238 -9.75 5.54 17.15
C ALA A 238 -10.06 4.04 17.00
N GLN A 239 -9.13 3.22 16.49
CA GLN A 239 -9.31 1.77 16.37
C GLN A 239 -9.24 1.02 17.73
N PHE A 240 -8.60 1.59 18.75
CA PHE A 240 -8.44 0.87 20.01
C PHE A 240 -9.76 0.47 20.66
N GLY A 241 -10.77 1.34 20.60
CA GLY A 241 -12.10 1.04 21.14
C GLY A 241 -12.77 -0.14 20.41
N PRO A 242 -13.09 -0.02 19.12
CA PRO A 242 -13.73 -1.08 18.34
C PRO A 242 -12.92 -2.39 18.31
N VAL A 243 -11.60 -2.31 18.17
CA VAL A 243 -10.76 -3.51 18.18
C VAL A 243 -10.73 -4.16 19.55
N GLY A 244 -10.62 -3.38 20.62
CA GLY A 244 -10.62 -3.91 22.00
C GLY A 244 -11.94 -4.62 22.35
N SER A 245 -13.08 -4.12 21.89
CA SER A 245 -14.37 -4.76 22.13
C SER A 245 -14.59 -6.05 21.34
N VAL A 246 -14.06 -6.13 20.10
CA VAL A 246 -14.20 -7.32 19.25
C VAL A 246 -13.10 -8.36 19.51
N GLN A 247 -11.87 -7.90 19.75
CA GLN A 247 -10.68 -8.72 19.92
C GLN A 247 -9.97 -8.38 21.24
N PRO A 248 -10.57 -8.66 22.39
CA PRO A 248 -9.99 -8.29 23.70
C PRO A 248 -8.63 -8.94 23.97
N THR A 249 -8.33 -10.07 23.33
CA THR A 249 -7.05 -10.78 23.43
C THR A 249 -5.92 -10.10 22.65
N LYS A 250 -6.22 -9.25 21.66
CA LYS A 250 -5.27 -8.75 20.65
C LYS A 250 -4.10 -7.95 21.24
N PHE A 251 -4.36 -7.20 22.29
CA PHE A 251 -3.35 -6.31 22.90
C PHE A 251 -2.64 -6.96 24.10
N GLY A 252 -2.76 -8.27 24.26
CA GLY A 252 -2.04 -9.05 25.27
C GLY A 252 -2.50 -8.78 26.71
N GLY A 253 -3.71 -8.23 26.89
CA GLY A 253 -4.24 -7.92 28.19
C GLY A 253 -4.75 -9.17 28.92
N ASP A 254 -4.26 -9.41 30.14
CA ASP A 254 -4.90 -10.33 31.10
C ASP A 254 -6.09 -9.62 31.77
N ASN A 255 -7.15 -9.35 30.96
CA ASN A 255 -8.37 -8.73 31.44
C ASN A 255 -9.51 -9.77 31.54
N PRO A 256 -10.57 -9.49 32.30
CA PRO A 256 -11.70 -10.43 32.50
C PRO A 256 -12.34 -10.89 31.17
N GLU A 257 -12.46 -9.99 30.17
CA GLU A 257 -13.09 -10.28 28.91
C GLU A 257 -12.22 -11.25 28.07
N SER A 258 -10.90 -11.05 28.04
CA SER A 258 -9.96 -11.98 27.40
C SER A 258 -10.03 -13.36 28.04
N ARG A 259 -10.03 -13.43 29.36
CA ARG A 259 -10.12 -14.71 30.11
C ARG A 259 -11.43 -15.45 29.82
N ALA A 260 -12.55 -14.74 29.83
CA ALA A 260 -13.87 -15.31 29.52
C ALA A 260 -13.92 -15.87 28.09
N LEU A 261 -13.41 -15.12 27.11
CA LEU A 261 -13.36 -15.51 25.71
C LEU A 261 -12.45 -16.73 25.47
N ILE A 262 -11.29 -16.77 26.13
CA ILE A 262 -10.37 -17.92 26.05
C ILE A 262 -11.03 -19.16 26.70
N ALA A 263 -11.74 -19.02 27.78
CA ALA A 263 -12.47 -20.12 28.42
C ALA A 263 -13.59 -20.67 27.49
N GLU A 264 -14.34 -19.78 26.83
CA GLU A 264 -15.33 -20.15 25.82
C GLU A 264 -14.68 -20.93 24.67
N TRP A 265 -13.59 -20.42 24.13
CA TRP A 265 -12.86 -21.09 23.03
C TRP A 265 -12.28 -22.43 23.45
N THR A 266 -11.77 -22.53 24.67
CA THR A 266 -11.28 -23.80 25.22
C THR A 266 -12.40 -24.84 25.30
N THR A 267 -13.61 -24.42 25.68
CA THR A 267 -14.78 -25.29 25.69
C THR A 267 -15.23 -25.72 24.30
N ARG A 268 -15.19 -24.77 23.34
CA ARG A 268 -15.72 -24.98 21.98
C ARG A 268 -14.73 -25.70 21.07
N PHE A 269 -13.44 -25.39 21.15
CA PHE A 269 -12.40 -25.84 20.21
C PHE A 269 -11.37 -26.75 20.88
N GLY A 270 -11.50 -27.02 22.17
CA GLY A 270 -10.56 -27.82 22.95
C GLY A 270 -9.40 -27.02 23.58
N PRO A 271 -8.56 -27.68 24.36
CA PRO A 271 -7.41 -27.02 25.00
C PRO A 271 -6.40 -26.54 23.95
N GLY A 272 -5.89 -25.33 24.12
CA GLY A 272 -4.93 -24.70 23.22
C GLY A 272 -4.51 -23.31 23.69
N ASP A 273 -3.46 -22.75 23.08
CA ASP A 273 -3.07 -21.36 23.29
C ASP A 273 -3.85 -20.46 22.31
N TYR A 274 -4.70 -19.62 22.87
CA TYR A 274 -5.53 -18.64 22.15
C TYR A 274 -5.02 -17.22 22.31
N THR A 275 -3.81 -17.04 22.83
CA THR A 275 -3.18 -15.73 22.98
C THR A 275 -2.40 -15.36 21.72
N PRO A 276 -2.50 -14.10 21.25
CA PRO A 276 -1.68 -13.65 20.13
C PRO A 276 -0.19 -13.63 20.51
N PRO A 277 0.72 -13.95 19.55
CA PRO A 277 2.15 -13.84 19.80
C PRO A 277 2.59 -12.42 20.20
N ALA A 278 3.56 -12.30 21.09
CA ALA A 278 4.10 -11.01 21.57
C ALA A 278 4.59 -10.08 20.43
N LEU A 279 4.93 -10.65 19.27
CA LEU A 279 5.29 -9.90 18.06
C LEU A 279 4.22 -8.87 17.65
N ALA A 280 2.94 -9.16 17.92
CA ALA A 280 1.84 -8.25 17.62
C ALA A 280 1.92 -6.96 18.45
N SER A 281 2.11 -7.09 19.76
CA SER A 281 2.21 -5.95 20.69
C SER A 281 3.52 -5.19 20.51
N VAL A 282 4.63 -5.89 20.27
CA VAL A 282 5.93 -5.27 19.99
C VAL A 282 5.87 -4.48 18.69
N GLY A 283 5.30 -5.06 17.63
CA GLY A 283 5.10 -4.37 16.35
C GLY A 283 4.26 -3.12 16.48
N LEU A 284 3.15 -3.19 17.25
CA LEU A 284 2.30 -2.04 17.56
C LEU A 284 3.07 -0.93 18.28
N GLY A 285 3.84 -1.28 19.31
CA GLY A 285 4.63 -0.33 20.09
C GLY A 285 5.65 0.43 19.23
N PHE A 286 6.41 -0.27 18.38
CA PHE A 286 7.35 0.36 17.47
C PHE A 286 6.66 1.19 16.39
N MET A 287 5.52 0.73 15.84
CA MET A 287 4.73 1.52 14.89
C MET A 287 4.28 2.85 15.51
N ILE A 288 3.78 2.83 16.74
CA ILE A 288 3.35 4.04 17.48
C ILE A 288 4.54 4.96 17.72
N LEU A 289 5.68 4.43 18.18
CA LEU A 289 6.90 5.21 18.41
C LEU A 289 7.37 5.92 17.13
N ILE A 290 7.41 5.20 16.01
CA ILE A 290 7.75 5.79 14.71
C ILE A 290 6.70 6.82 14.31
N GLY A 291 5.42 6.57 14.56
CA GLY A 291 4.33 7.51 14.29
C GLY A 291 4.51 8.83 15.04
N PHE A 292 4.88 8.81 16.31
CA PHE A 292 5.22 10.04 17.06
C PHE A 292 6.47 10.72 16.53
N THR A 293 7.50 9.96 16.17
CA THR A 293 8.70 10.51 15.54
C THR A 293 8.39 11.21 14.23
N LEU A 294 7.55 10.62 13.38
CA LEU A 294 7.09 11.22 12.13
C LEU A 294 6.17 12.44 12.38
N GLY A 295 5.49 12.50 13.53
CA GLY A 295 4.74 13.68 13.96
C GLY A 295 5.60 14.94 14.06
N CYS A 296 6.91 14.80 14.30
CA CYS A 296 7.85 15.93 14.30
C CYS A 296 7.95 16.64 12.94
N VAL A 297 7.38 16.11 11.85
CA VAL A 297 7.29 16.79 10.55
C VAL A 297 6.58 18.15 10.67
N TRP A 298 5.65 18.29 11.62
CA TRP A 298 4.99 19.57 11.90
C TRP A 298 5.97 20.68 12.29
N LEU A 299 7.08 20.35 12.95
CA LEU A 299 8.13 21.30 13.33
C LEU A 299 8.91 21.83 12.11
N LEU A 300 8.82 21.12 10.97
CA LEU A 300 9.47 21.54 9.73
C LEU A 300 8.64 22.55 8.93
N LEU A 301 7.32 22.62 9.13
CA LEU A 301 6.45 23.51 8.35
C LEU A 301 6.77 25.01 8.52
N PRO A 302 7.02 25.54 9.74
CA PRO A 302 7.45 26.94 9.89
C PRO A 302 8.73 27.28 9.13
N LEU A 303 9.63 26.30 8.96
CA LEU A 303 10.88 26.48 8.22
C LEU A 303 10.68 26.62 6.70
N LEU A 304 9.47 26.32 6.18
CA LEU A 304 9.09 26.63 4.79
C LEU A 304 8.92 28.13 4.54
N TYR A 305 8.68 28.90 5.62
CA TYR A 305 8.63 30.34 5.53
C TYR A 305 9.99 30.88 5.10
N ARG A 306 10.01 31.75 4.07
CA ARG A 306 11.24 32.31 3.48
C ARG A 306 12.34 31.30 3.15
N ASP A 307 11.96 30.01 2.94
CA ASP A 307 12.88 28.91 2.60
C ASP A 307 13.98 28.65 3.65
N TRP A 308 13.73 28.90 4.91
CA TRP A 308 14.71 28.62 5.98
C TRP A 308 15.12 27.15 6.00
N ILE A 309 14.21 26.23 5.70
CA ILE A 309 14.50 24.78 5.59
C ILE A 309 15.63 24.49 4.58
N ILE A 310 15.70 25.26 3.48
CA ILE A 310 16.73 25.09 2.44
C ILE A 310 18.05 25.77 2.87
N ARG A 311 17.97 26.90 3.56
CA ARG A 311 19.14 27.64 4.03
C ARG A 311 19.89 26.90 5.14
N LEU A 312 19.17 26.31 6.09
CA LEU A 312 19.73 25.56 7.21
C LEU A 312 20.33 24.21 6.82
N ARG A 313 19.89 23.61 5.73
CA ARG A 313 20.29 22.30 5.18
C ARG A 313 20.10 21.10 6.11
N PHE A 314 20.34 21.22 7.39
CA PHE A 314 20.17 20.12 8.36
C PHE A 314 18.78 19.48 8.31
N PRO A 315 17.65 20.25 8.26
CA PRO A 315 16.33 19.67 8.12
C PRO A 315 16.15 18.84 6.84
N LEU A 316 16.82 19.21 5.73
CA LEU A 316 16.77 18.42 4.49
C LEU A 316 17.40 17.03 4.66
N TRP A 317 18.49 16.93 5.43
CA TRP A 317 19.09 15.64 5.76
C TRP A 317 18.19 14.82 6.67
N LEU A 318 17.50 15.42 7.64
CA LEU A 318 16.51 14.71 8.48
C LEU A 318 15.37 14.13 7.64
N ILE A 319 14.86 14.88 6.66
CA ILE A 319 13.81 14.41 5.75
C ILE A 319 14.32 13.25 4.90
N LEU A 320 15.53 13.36 4.35
CA LEU A 320 16.12 12.32 3.50
C LEU A 320 16.37 11.03 4.29
N LEU A 321 16.96 11.13 5.47
CA LEU A 321 17.25 9.98 6.35
C LEU A 321 15.99 9.41 7.00
N GLY A 322 14.94 10.22 7.17
CA GLY A 322 13.65 9.81 7.71
C GLY A 322 12.77 9.03 6.72
N LEU A 323 13.15 8.99 5.41
CA LEU A 323 12.35 8.31 4.38
C LEU A 323 12.02 6.84 4.67
N PRO A 324 12.88 6.00 5.25
CA PRO A 324 12.54 4.62 5.57
C PRO A 324 11.47 4.48 6.66
N LEU A 325 11.33 5.44 7.56
CA LEU A 325 10.49 5.33 8.74
C LEU A 325 9.01 5.03 8.43
N PRO A 326 8.31 5.75 7.51
CA PRO A 326 6.93 5.43 7.20
C PRO A 326 6.77 4.05 6.57
N PHE A 327 7.74 3.55 5.81
CA PHE A 327 7.72 2.20 5.25
C PHE A 327 7.85 1.13 6.33
N VAL A 328 8.74 1.33 7.30
CA VAL A 328 8.87 0.43 8.45
C VAL A 328 7.59 0.44 9.29
N ALA A 329 7.02 1.61 9.54
CA ALA A 329 5.79 1.75 10.31
C ALA A 329 4.60 0.99 9.68
N VAL A 330 4.42 1.08 8.35
CA VAL A 330 3.30 0.37 7.67
C VAL A 330 3.47 -1.14 7.72
N ILE A 331 4.70 -1.67 7.63
CA ILE A 331 4.95 -3.11 7.79
C ILE A 331 4.67 -3.55 9.23
N LEU A 332 5.16 -2.82 10.22
CA LEU A 332 4.92 -3.13 11.64
C LEU A 332 3.43 -3.09 11.98
N GLY A 333 2.69 -2.12 11.44
CA GLY A 333 1.24 -2.04 11.58
C GLY A 333 0.52 -3.24 10.99
N TRP A 334 0.94 -3.68 9.81
CA TRP A 334 0.38 -4.87 9.16
C TRP A 334 0.68 -6.15 9.93
N ILE A 335 1.93 -6.31 10.40
CA ILE A 335 2.32 -7.41 11.29
C ILE A 335 1.43 -7.41 12.53
N SER A 336 1.29 -6.28 13.21
CA SER A 336 0.44 -6.17 14.40
C SER A 336 -1.03 -6.53 14.11
N ARG A 337 -1.56 -6.11 12.95
CA ARG A 337 -2.93 -6.40 12.55
C ARG A 337 -3.16 -7.90 12.32
N GLU A 338 -2.28 -8.56 11.57
CA GLU A 338 -2.45 -9.96 11.17
C GLU A 338 -1.97 -10.96 12.25
N VAL A 339 -0.82 -10.73 12.86
CA VAL A 339 -0.29 -11.57 13.93
C VAL A 339 -1.13 -11.42 15.20
N GLY A 340 -1.68 -10.23 15.46
CA GLY A 340 -2.57 -9.98 16.60
C GLY A 340 -3.94 -10.67 16.50
N ARG A 341 -4.28 -11.29 15.37
CA ARG A 341 -5.46 -12.13 15.20
C ARG A 341 -5.19 -13.60 15.51
N GLN A 342 -3.93 -14.04 15.53
CA GLN A 342 -3.58 -15.43 15.78
C GLN A 342 -4.11 -15.93 17.14
N PRO A 343 -4.49 -17.23 17.24
CA PRO A 343 -4.32 -18.30 16.26
C PRO A 343 -5.38 -18.35 15.15
N TRP A 344 -6.20 -17.34 15.00
CA TRP A 344 -7.30 -17.30 14.04
C TRP A 344 -6.87 -16.71 12.69
N VAL A 345 -7.33 -17.27 11.60
CA VAL A 345 -7.31 -16.64 10.28
C VAL A 345 -8.62 -15.89 9.99
N ALA A 346 -9.75 -16.41 10.46
CA ALA A 346 -11.00 -15.69 10.64
C ALA A 346 -11.35 -15.72 12.14
N TYR A 347 -11.41 -14.57 12.77
CA TYR A 347 -11.45 -14.42 14.22
C TYR A 347 -12.60 -15.21 14.85
N GLY A 348 -12.28 -16.12 15.78
CA GLY A 348 -13.23 -16.97 16.48
C GLY A 348 -13.92 -18.05 15.63
N LEU A 349 -13.56 -18.20 14.36
CA LEU A 349 -14.23 -19.12 13.43
C LEU A 349 -13.29 -20.17 12.83
N LEU A 350 -12.17 -19.76 12.26
CA LEU A 350 -11.25 -20.65 11.55
C LEU A 350 -9.84 -20.45 12.09
N ARG A 351 -9.24 -21.52 12.60
CA ARG A 351 -7.85 -21.49 13.07
C ARG A 351 -6.89 -21.50 11.90
N THR A 352 -5.74 -20.87 12.07
CA THR A 352 -4.72 -20.75 11.01
C THR A 352 -4.24 -22.12 10.52
N GLU A 353 -4.12 -23.10 11.40
CA GLU A 353 -3.71 -24.47 11.06
C GLU A 353 -4.70 -25.19 10.13
N GLN A 354 -6.01 -24.87 10.23
CA GLN A 354 -7.07 -25.45 9.40
C GLN A 354 -7.18 -24.76 8.04
N ALA A 355 -6.60 -23.58 7.91
CA ALA A 355 -6.67 -22.75 6.72
C ALA A 355 -5.58 -23.08 5.69
N VAL A 356 -4.47 -23.68 6.12
CA VAL A 356 -3.33 -24.00 5.28
C VAL A 356 -3.67 -25.15 4.32
N SER A 357 -3.14 -25.09 3.10
CA SER A 357 -3.31 -26.14 2.09
C SER A 357 -2.61 -27.44 2.52
N PRO A 358 -3.19 -28.61 2.23
CA PRO A 358 -2.63 -29.92 2.58
C PRO A 358 -1.48 -30.30 1.62
N VAL A 359 -0.40 -29.51 1.64
CA VAL A 359 0.80 -29.74 0.82
C VAL A 359 1.99 -30.14 1.69
N SER A 360 2.97 -30.83 1.10
CA SER A 360 4.16 -31.25 1.83
C SER A 360 5.06 -30.07 2.20
N ALA A 361 5.79 -30.18 3.32
CA ALA A 361 6.72 -29.14 3.76
C ALA A 361 7.81 -28.77 2.72
N PRO A 362 8.40 -29.73 1.97
CA PRO A 362 9.32 -29.41 0.88
C PRO A 362 8.69 -28.56 -0.23
N LEU A 363 7.45 -28.85 -0.62
CA LEU A 363 6.74 -28.08 -1.65
C LEU A 363 6.43 -26.67 -1.14
N MET A 364 5.99 -26.52 0.11
CA MET A 364 5.76 -25.23 0.75
C MET A 364 7.05 -24.40 0.84
N LEU A 365 8.18 -25.03 1.18
CA LEU A 365 9.48 -24.37 1.22
C LEU A 365 9.92 -23.90 -0.18
N THR A 366 9.72 -24.73 -1.19
CA THR A 366 10.01 -24.35 -2.59
C THR A 366 9.17 -23.15 -3.02
N SER A 367 7.88 -23.15 -2.67
CA SER A 367 6.96 -22.05 -2.91
C SER A 367 7.41 -20.77 -2.19
N LEU A 368 7.77 -20.86 -0.90
CA LEU A 368 8.30 -19.72 -0.12
C LEU A 368 9.54 -19.12 -0.78
N ILE A 369 10.51 -19.94 -1.14
CA ILE A 369 11.75 -19.48 -1.78
C ILE A 369 11.43 -18.85 -3.14
N GLY A 370 10.64 -19.50 -3.98
CA GLY A 370 10.27 -19.03 -5.31
C GLY A 370 9.57 -17.67 -5.29
N PHE A 371 8.53 -17.53 -4.48
CA PHE A 371 7.81 -16.26 -4.36
C PHE A 371 8.64 -15.16 -3.68
N SER A 372 9.44 -15.49 -2.67
CA SER A 372 10.33 -14.52 -2.02
C SER A 372 11.39 -13.99 -2.98
N LEU A 373 11.98 -14.84 -3.80
CA LEU A 373 12.95 -14.44 -4.83
C LEU A 373 12.28 -13.59 -5.92
N LEU A 374 11.11 -14.00 -6.41
CA LEU A 374 10.36 -13.26 -7.43
C LEU A 374 10.00 -11.86 -6.94
N LEU A 375 9.28 -11.75 -5.81
CA LEU A 375 8.85 -10.47 -5.29
C LEU A 375 10.02 -9.62 -4.80
N GLY A 376 11.03 -10.25 -4.20
CA GLY A 376 12.25 -9.55 -3.81
C GLY A 376 12.98 -8.93 -4.99
N THR A 377 13.09 -9.66 -6.11
CA THR A 377 13.67 -9.14 -7.35
C THR A 377 12.86 -7.97 -7.91
N LEU A 378 11.52 -8.08 -7.93
CA LEU A 378 10.64 -6.99 -8.37
C LEU A 378 10.80 -5.76 -7.47
N ALA A 379 10.86 -5.95 -6.14
CA ALA A 379 11.06 -4.85 -5.19
C ALA A 379 12.42 -4.17 -5.37
N VAL A 380 13.50 -4.92 -5.45
CA VAL A 380 14.85 -4.35 -5.70
C VAL A 380 14.87 -3.60 -7.03
N THR A 381 14.31 -4.19 -8.10
CA THR A 381 14.21 -3.54 -9.41
C THR A 381 13.44 -2.24 -9.32
N ASN A 382 12.30 -2.22 -8.62
CA ASN A 382 11.52 -1.02 -8.39
C ASN A 382 12.33 0.08 -7.72
N TRP A 383 12.94 -0.22 -6.58
CA TRP A 383 13.71 0.76 -5.82
C TRP A 383 14.94 1.28 -6.57
N VAL A 384 15.61 0.41 -7.34
CA VAL A 384 16.71 0.82 -8.20
C VAL A 384 16.24 1.75 -9.33
N LEU A 385 15.12 1.42 -9.99
CA LEU A 385 14.55 2.25 -11.04
C LEU A 385 14.04 3.59 -10.49
N LEU A 386 13.31 3.57 -9.38
CA LEU A 386 12.86 4.79 -8.70
C LEU A 386 14.04 5.68 -8.32
N ALA A 387 15.08 5.12 -7.70
CA ALA A 387 16.27 5.87 -7.31
C ALA A 387 17.03 6.45 -8.52
N ARG A 388 17.14 5.68 -9.62
CA ARG A 388 17.79 6.15 -10.86
C ARG A 388 17.02 7.30 -11.48
N HIS A 389 15.69 7.16 -11.64
CA HIS A 389 14.86 8.20 -12.26
C HIS A 389 14.71 9.41 -11.34
N ALA A 390 14.54 9.21 -10.03
CA ALA A 390 14.53 10.29 -9.07
C ALA A 390 15.83 11.14 -9.15
N ARG A 391 16.99 10.52 -9.30
CA ARG A 391 18.29 11.24 -9.36
C ARG A 391 18.54 12.01 -10.68
N ARG A 392 17.88 11.62 -11.79
CA ARG A 392 18.07 12.29 -13.10
C ARG A 392 17.48 13.71 -13.13
N GLY A 393 16.56 14.02 -12.22
CA GLY A 393 15.88 15.31 -12.20
C GLY A 393 14.71 15.38 -13.20
N ALA A 394 14.13 16.57 -13.33
CA ALA A 394 12.90 16.79 -14.08
C ALA A 394 13.14 17.42 -15.48
N ALA A 395 14.38 17.49 -15.95
CA ALA A 395 14.69 18.17 -17.22
C ALA A 395 14.07 17.46 -18.43
N ASP A 396 14.06 16.13 -18.42
CA ASP A 396 13.55 15.34 -19.54
C ASP A 396 12.89 14.03 -19.05
N PRO A 397 11.66 14.08 -18.50
CA PRO A 397 10.93 12.87 -18.15
C PRO A 397 10.52 12.12 -19.42
N ALA A 398 10.64 10.78 -19.43
CA ALA A 398 10.20 9.96 -20.55
C ALA A 398 8.69 9.99 -20.72
N LEU A 399 7.95 10.15 -19.61
CA LEU A 399 6.48 10.27 -19.65
C LEU A 399 6.05 11.52 -20.42
N GLY A 400 5.21 11.33 -21.41
CA GLY A 400 4.71 12.41 -22.28
C GLY A 400 5.76 12.95 -23.28
N ARG A 401 6.84 12.19 -23.54
CA ARG A 401 7.73 12.54 -24.65
C ARG A 401 7.02 12.29 -25.98
N PRO A 402 7.14 13.20 -26.98
CA PRO A 402 6.63 12.92 -28.32
C PRO A 402 7.23 11.63 -28.88
N PRO A 403 6.49 10.86 -29.69
CA PRO A 403 7.07 9.74 -30.43
C PRO A 403 8.27 10.22 -31.24
N ALA A 404 9.32 9.42 -31.29
CA ALA A 404 10.44 9.72 -32.20
C ALA A 404 9.91 9.80 -33.62
N PRO A 405 10.38 10.77 -34.42
CA PRO A 405 10.05 10.81 -35.84
C PRO A 405 10.42 9.47 -36.48
N PRO A 406 9.65 8.97 -37.48
CA PRO A 406 10.01 7.77 -38.20
C PRO A 406 11.46 7.90 -38.67
N SER A 407 12.29 6.88 -38.40
CA SER A 407 13.63 6.86 -39.00
C SER A 407 13.47 6.97 -40.50
N GLU A 408 14.11 7.97 -41.14
CA GLU A 408 14.20 8.00 -42.58
C GLU A 408 14.64 6.63 -43.07
N PRO A 409 13.96 6.05 -44.10
CA PRO A 409 14.41 4.82 -44.68
C PRO A 409 15.87 5.02 -45.15
N ALA A 410 16.74 4.14 -44.71
CA ALA A 410 18.14 4.18 -45.14
C ALA A 410 18.17 4.27 -46.66
N HIS A 411 18.69 5.38 -47.18
CA HIS A 411 18.91 5.49 -48.60
C HIS A 411 19.75 4.30 -49.02
N PRO A 412 19.33 3.51 -50.03
CA PRO A 412 20.17 2.45 -50.55
C PRO A 412 21.49 3.07 -51.01
N GLU A 413 22.62 2.61 -50.45
CA GLU A 413 23.92 3.01 -50.95
C GLU A 413 23.94 2.75 -52.48
N PRO A 414 24.41 3.72 -53.31
CA PRO A 414 24.55 3.50 -54.73
C PRO A 414 25.48 2.30 -54.93
N ALA A 415 24.97 1.28 -55.62
CA ALA A 415 25.81 0.14 -56.03
C ALA A 415 26.98 0.69 -56.83
N LEU A 416 28.18 0.54 -56.29
CA LEU A 416 29.41 0.76 -57.06
C LEU A 416 29.44 -0.28 -58.15
N ILE A 417 29.22 0.17 -59.40
CA ILE A 417 29.45 -0.57 -60.64
C ILE A 417 30.95 -0.52 -60.96
#